data_19ed4e06ed3ba52af80165bc34bc9c21
#
_entry.id   19ed4e06ed3ba52af80165bc34bc9c21
#
_cell.length_a   1.000
_cell.length_b   1.000
_cell.length_c   1.000
_cell.angle_alpha   90.00
_cell.angle_beta   90.00
_cell.angle_gamma   90.00
#
_symmetry.space_group_name_H-M   'P 1'
#
loop_
_entity.id
_entity.type
_entity.pdbx_description
1 polymer ?
#
loop_
_entity_poly.entity_id
_entity_poly.type
_entity_poly.pdbx_seq_one_letter_code
_entity_poly.pdbx_strand_id
1 'polypeptide(L)'
;MRLTLLLTLAAALAPLPAQTTVPAKNRMVVVISLDGFPAYAFDDPKLPAPTLRKLISEGAWSKRMTTVNPSVTWPNHTSIVTGVLPGEHGLFYNGSLTASGTPPVHKVEPWIEKEKMVHAVTVYDQAQKAGLTTAQVDWVAIHKAKTITWAFEEVPSVDGVVEKEMVAKGLVSSQEIEQFRQTNIFRRDQIWADAASYIIREHKPNLMLFHMLSLDSTHHTYGPKTLAGTAAIAFLDGQVARILDAIRIAGMTDRATIIVVSDHGFKKYSKQIRLLPALAAAGITSGVQVIPEGGTAMIYLDPARAAELAPKVREVISGVEGVTQVAGPKEFPALGFPDPAKDPQMAHLVAAARDGYAFTNTAGGAASTEAPQIGGSHGFLNSEEDMDAICIASGYGIKKGATIDRVRNLDVASTIANLLGVKLPDSKGRVISEFLR
;
A
#
# COMPACT_ATOMS: atom_id res chain seq x y z
N MET A 1 -52.93 -27.87 56.40
CA MET A 1 -52.57 -26.66 55.55
C MET A 1 -51.14 -26.32 55.86
N ARG A 2 -50.21 -26.65 54.94
CA ARG A 2 -48.81 -26.29 55.06
C ARG A 2 -48.56 -25.13 54.06
N LEU A 3 -48.18 -23.98 54.59
CA LEU A 3 -47.84 -22.76 53.81
C LEU A 3 -46.37 -22.88 53.39
N THR A 4 -46.11 -22.95 52.05
CA THR A 4 -44.75 -22.95 51.50
C THR A 4 -44.40 -21.52 51.13
N LEU A 5 -43.43 -20.94 51.81
CA LEU A 5 -42.89 -19.61 51.55
C LEU A 5 -41.88 -19.68 50.42
N LEU A 6 -42.18 -19.09 49.25
CA LEU A 6 -41.24 -18.91 48.14
C LEU A 6 -40.42 -17.62 48.39
N LEU A 7 -39.13 -17.78 48.70
CA LEU A 7 -38.16 -16.70 48.69
C LEU A 7 -37.68 -16.45 47.25
N THR A 8 -38.09 -15.36 46.66
CA THR A 8 -37.50 -14.86 45.38
C THR A 8 -36.18 -14.10 45.66
N LEU A 9 -35.07 -14.73 45.25
CA LEU A 9 -33.74 -14.09 45.30
C LEU A 9 -33.61 -13.15 44.10
N ALA A 10 -33.75 -11.83 44.31
CA ALA A 10 -33.45 -10.81 43.32
C ALA A 10 -31.94 -10.62 43.27
N ALA A 11 -31.26 -11.20 42.27
CA ALA A 11 -29.87 -10.92 41.98
C ALA A 11 -29.74 -9.49 41.41
N ALA A 12 -29.24 -8.56 42.21
CA ALA A 12 -28.88 -7.24 41.72
C ALA A 12 -27.69 -7.35 40.76
N LEU A 13 -27.94 -7.17 39.48
CA LEU A 13 -26.90 -6.98 38.46
C LEU A 13 -26.17 -5.66 38.78
N ALA A 14 -24.99 -5.74 39.38
CA ALA A 14 -24.09 -4.60 39.51
C ALA A 14 -23.74 -4.08 38.11
N PRO A 15 -23.83 -2.76 37.83
CA PRO A 15 -23.41 -2.22 36.56
C PRO A 15 -21.92 -2.52 36.38
N LEU A 16 -21.57 -3.15 35.26
CA LEU A 16 -20.18 -3.32 34.82
C LEU A 16 -19.56 -1.91 34.75
N PRO A 17 -18.36 -1.69 35.33
CA PRO A 17 -17.68 -0.39 35.26
C PRO A 17 -17.54 -0.01 33.80
N ALA A 18 -18.01 1.19 33.43
CA ALA A 18 -17.81 1.73 32.11
C ALA A 18 -16.32 1.70 31.79
N GLN A 19 -15.93 1.02 30.73
CA GLN A 19 -14.55 0.90 30.32
C GLN A 19 -14.06 2.32 30.00
N THR A 20 -13.19 2.88 30.85
CA THR A 20 -12.63 4.22 30.68
C THR A 20 -11.88 4.24 29.35
N THR A 21 -12.34 5.07 28.41
CA THR A 21 -11.70 5.19 27.10
C THR A 21 -10.31 5.79 27.28
N VAL A 22 -9.30 5.11 26.76
CA VAL A 22 -7.91 5.62 26.77
C VAL A 22 -7.86 6.94 25.98
N PRO A 23 -7.35 8.05 26.53
CA PRO A 23 -7.19 9.30 25.80
C PRO A 23 -6.33 9.14 24.54
N ALA A 24 -6.63 9.88 23.47
CA ALA A 24 -5.93 9.77 22.17
C ALA A 24 -4.39 9.87 22.31
N LYS A 25 -3.90 10.82 23.10
CA LYS A 25 -2.45 11.01 23.38
C LYS A 25 -1.76 9.81 24.06
N ASN A 26 -2.54 8.90 24.62
CA ASN A 26 -2.02 7.69 25.27
C ASN A 26 -2.23 6.43 24.43
N ARG A 27 -2.86 6.55 23.24
CA ARG A 27 -3.06 5.45 22.29
C ARG A 27 -1.87 5.34 21.33
N MET A 28 -1.70 4.14 20.78
CA MET A 28 -0.78 3.88 19.70
C MET A 28 -1.55 3.19 18.58
N VAL A 29 -1.43 3.68 17.35
CA VAL A 29 -1.91 3.00 16.14
C VAL A 29 -0.69 2.64 15.32
N VAL A 30 -0.48 1.34 15.09
CA VAL A 30 0.62 0.82 14.27
C VAL A 30 0.03 0.26 13.00
N VAL A 31 0.38 0.85 11.87
CA VAL A 31 0.01 0.40 10.53
C VAL A 31 1.21 -0.30 9.92
N ILE A 32 1.05 -1.57 9.58
CA ILE A 32 2.09 -2.39 8.96
C ILE A 32 1.61 -2.72 7.54
N SER A 33 2.34 -2.29 6.53
CA SER A 33 2.09 -2.66 5.14
C SER A 33 3.06 -3.76 4.71
N LEU A 34 2.50 -4.85 4.18
CA LEU A 34 3.24 -5.97 3.61
C LEU A 34 3.08 -5.89 2.09
N ASP A 35 4.06 -5.29 1.41
CA ASP A 35 4.00 -4.98 -0.02
C ASP A 35 3.68 -6.22 -0.86
N GLY A 36 2.71 -6.08 -1.74
CA GLY A 36 2.33 -7.12 -2.68
C GLY A 36 1.75 -8.38 -2.04
N PHE A 37 1.17 -8.29 -0.83
CA PHE A 37 0.53 -9.43 -0.17
C PHE A 37 -0.91 -9.61 -0.68
N PRO A 38 -1.16 -10.59 -1.55
CA PRO A 38 -2.47 -10.77 -2.15
C PRO A 38 -3.47 -11.36 -1.15
N ALA A 39 -4.69 -10.83 -1.13
CA ALA A 39 -5.73 -11.31 -0.22
C ALA A 39 -6.05 -12.79 -0.40
N TYR A 40 -5.98 -13.31 -1.63
CA TYR A 40 -6.21 -14.73 -1.93
C TYR A 40 -5.20 -15.68 -1.24
N ALA A 41 -4.06 -15.19 -0.74
CA ALA A 41 -3.10 -16.05 -0.03
C ALA A 41 -3.74 -16.69 1.21
N PHE A 42 -4.70 -16.02 1.86
CA PHE A 42 -5.43 -16.58 3.00
C PHE A 42 -6.46 -17.65 2.63
N ASP A 43 -6.75 -17.86 1.35
CA ASP A 43 -7.60 -18.96 0.88
C ASP A 43 -6.90 -20.33 1.07
N ASP A 44 -5.56 -20.35 1.18
CA ASP A 44 -4.81 -21.53 1.56
C ASP A 44 -4.77 -21.69 3.10
N PRO A 45 -5.43 -22.71 3.69
CA PRO A 45 -5.40 -22.93 5.13
C PRO A 45 -4.01 -23.30 5.67
N LYS A 46 -3.08 -23.72 4.81
CA LYS A 46 -1.71 -24.10 5.16
C LYS A 46 -0.71 -22.95 5.03
N LEU A 47 -1.18 -21.74 4.66
CA LEU A 47 -0.31 -20.57 4.58
C LEU A 47 0.46 -20.40 5.90
N PRO A 48 1.82 -20.34 5.88
CA PRO A 48 2.64 -20.27 7.08
C PRO A 48 2.69 -18.83 7.66
N ALA A 49 1.52 -18.35 8.09
CA ALA A 49 1.30 -17.02 8.66
C ALA A 49 0.57 -17.11 10.02
N PRO A 50 1.16 -17.78 11.05
CA PRO A 50 0.49 -18.00 12.32
C PRO A 50 0.20 -16.70 13.09
N THR A 51 1.09 -15.70 13.00
CA THR A 51 0.91 -14.39 13.64
C THR A 51 -0.26 -13.63 13.03
N LEU A 52 -0.32 -13.55 11.71
CA LEU A 52 -1.44 -12.89 10.99
C LEU A 52 -2.76 -13.63 11.26
N ARG A 53 -2.77 -14.96 11.25
CA ARG A 53 -3.96 -15.75 11.61
C ARG A 53 -4.41 -15.50 13.06
N LYS A 54 -3.48 -15.34 13.98
CA LYS A 54 -3.79 -14.97 15.36
C LYS A 54 -4.44 -13.58 15.41
N LEU A 55 -3.87 -12.57 14.72
CA LEU A 55 -4.45 -11.23 14.64
C LEU A 55 -5.88 -11.27 14.06
N ILE A 56 -6.14 -12.07 13.04
CA ILE A 56 -7.48 -12.29 12.47
C ILE A 56 -8.43 -12.88 13.53
N SER A 57 -8.01 -13.93 14.25
CA SER A 57 -8.86 -14.61 15.23
C SER A 57 -9.15 -13.80 16.49
N GLU A 58 -8.21 -12.93 16.88
CA GLU A 58 -8.31 -12.07 18.07
C GLU A 58 -8.82 -10.66 17.75
N GLY A 59 -8.94 -10.31 16.47
CA GLY A 59 -9.33 -9.00 15.98
C GLY A 59 -10.43 -9.06 14.93
N ALA A 60 -10.29 -8.24 13.92
CA ALA A 60 -11.21 -8.08 12.80
C ALA A 60 -10.44 -8.14 11.47
N TRP A 61 -11.07 -8.61 10.41
CA TRP A 61 -10.47 -8.60 9.08
C TRP A 61 -11.48 -8.48 7.96
N SER A 62 -11.02 -7.98 6.81
CA SER A 62 -11.75 -8.06 5.55
C SER A 62 -11.14 -9.18 4.71
N LYS A 63 -12.00 -10.03 4.11
CA LYS A 63 -11.54 -11.10 3.21
C LYS A 63 -10.80 -10.52 2.00
N ARG A 64 -11.20 -9.35 1.54
CA ARG A 64 -10.64 -8.62 0.40
C ARG A 64 -10.60 -7.13 0.70
N MET A 65 -9.54 -6.46 0.28
CA MET A 65 -9.46 -4.99 0.26
C MET A 65 -9.22 -4.52 -1.16
N THR A 66 -10.20 -3.82 -1.72
CA THR A 66 -10.08 -3.27 -3.08
C THR A 66 -9.11 -2.10 -3.09
N THR A 67 -8.15 -2.17 -3.99
CA THR A 67 -7.12 -1.16 -4.23
C THR A 67 -7.62 0.00 -5.10
N VAL A 68 -6.79 1.03 -5.35
CA VAL A 68 -7.06 2.04 -6.38
C VAL A 68 -6.34 1.70 -7.67
N ASN A 69 -6.74 2.32 -8.78
CA ASN A 69 -6.01 2.26 -10.04
C ASN A 69 -5.04 3.46 -10.17
N PRO A 70 -3.81 3.21 -10.63
CA PRO A 70 -3.23 1.91 -10.87
C PRO A 70 -2.96 1.15 -9.56
N SER A 71 -3.06 -0.19 -9.58
CA SER A 71 -2.73 -1.02 -8.41
C SER A 71 -1.22 -1.17 -8.24
N VAL A 72 -0.57 -0.06 -7.93
CA VAL A 72 0.87 0.13 -7.80
C VAL A 72 1.18 0.67 -6.40
N THR A 73 2.38 0.44 -5.91
CA THR A 73 2.78 0.68 -4.51
C THR A 73 2.46 2.08 -4.00
N TRP A 74 3.02 3.13 -4.59
CA TRP A 74 2.89 4.47 -4.02
C TRP A 74 1.49 5.07 -4.14
N PRO A 75 0.75 4.94 -5.27
CA PRO A 75 -0.65 5.36 -5.34
C PRO A 75 -1.51 4.74 -4.24
N ASN A 76 -1.34 3.43 -3.98
CA ASN A 76 -2.14 2.72 -2.99
C ASN A 76 -1.75 3.08 -1.55
N HIS A 77 -0.46 3.15 -1.21
CA HIS A 77 -0.01 3.62 0.11
C HIS A 77 -0.46 5.06 0.39
N THR A 78 -0.43 5.93 -0.62
CA THR A 78 -0.90 7.31 -0.48
C THR A 78 -2.42 7.35 -0.23
N SER A 79 -3.20 6.52 -0.94
CA SER A 79 -4.62 6.37 -0.69
C SER A 79 -4.93 5.81 0.72
N ILE A 80 -4.11 4.88 1.23
CA ILE A 80 -4.23 4.31 2.60
C ILE A 80 -4.07 5.38 3.68
N VAL A 81 -3.31 6.45 3.46
CA VAL A 81 -3.07 7.51 4.46
C VAL A 81 -3.84 8.81 4.19
N THR A 82 -4.42 8.98 3.00
CA THR A 82 -5.20 10.17 2.64
C THR A 82 -6.69 9.89 2.55
N GLY A 83 -7.07 8.66 2.17
CA GLY A 83 -8.47 8.27 1.93
C GLY A 83 -9.06 8.85 0.65
N VAL A 84 -8.23 9.31 -0.31
CA VAL A 84 -8.66 9.84 -1.59
C VAL A 84 -8.05 9.08 -2.76
N LEU A 85 -8.58 9.28 -3.96
CA LEU A 85 -8.13 8.64 -5.19
C LEU A 85 -6.82 9.27 -5.73
N PRO A 86 -6.06 8.57 -6.58
CA PRO A 86 -4.85 9.07 -7.23
C PRO A 86 -4.99 10.44 -7.90
N GLY A 87 -6.10 10.72 -8.56
CA GLY A 87 -6.36 12.04 -9.14
C GLY A 87 -6.53 13.18 -8.13
N GLU A 88 -6.76 12.86 -6.85
CA GLU A 88 -6.88 13.86 -5.78
C GLU A 88 -5.57 14.03 -5.02
N HIS A 89 -4.80 12.94 -4.80
CA HIS A 89 -3.50 13.05 -4.14
C HIS A 89 -2.32 13.23 -5.09
N GLY A 90 -2.52 13.09 -6.42
CA GLY A 90 -1.56 13.45 -7.45
C GLY A 90 -0.53 12.37 -7.80
N LEU A 91 -0.66 11.12 -7.34
CA LEU A 91 0.31 10.06 -7.61
C LEU A 91 -0.31 8.93 -8.42
N PHE A 92 0.29 8.63 -9.58
CA PHE A 92 -0.06 7.49 -10.44
C PHE A 92 1.10 6.50 -10.59
N TYR A 93 2.27 6.81 -10.04
CA TYR A 93 3.52 6.06 -10.16
C TYR A 93 4.23 5.97 -8.82
N ASN A 94 5.30 5.18 -8.77
CA ASN A 94 6.23 5.19 -7.63
C ASN A 94 7.11 6.46 -7.66
N GLY A 95 6.46 7.62 -7.59
CA GLY A 95 7.03 8.96 -7.65
C GLY A 95 6.12 9.95 -8.35
N SER A 96 6.52 11.21 -8.40
CA SER A 96 5.84 12.25 -9.19
C SER A 96 6.27 12.17 -10.65
N LEU A 97 5.32 12.37 -11.55
CA LEU A 97 5.62 12.51 -12.97
C LEU A 97 6.12 13.92 -13.25
N THR A 98 7.32 14.03 -13.78
CA THR A 98 7.90 15.29 -14.29
C THR A 98 7.95 15.26 -15.80
N ALA A 99 7.90 16.41 -16.45
CA ALA A 99 7.98 16.51 -17.89
C ALA A 99 9.00 17.57 -18.32
N SER A 100 9.76 17.30 -19.37
CA SER A 100 10.73 18.21 -19.93
C SER A 100 10.80 18.11 -21.46
N GLY A 101 11.19 19.20 -22.12
CA GLY A 101 11.35 19.25 -23.57
C GLY A 101 10.06 19.55 -24.33
N THR A 102 10.18 19.57 -25.69
CA THR A 102 9.07 19.76 -26.63
C THR A 102 9.25 18.81 -27.81
N PRO A 103 8.39 17.80 -27.98
CA PRO A 103 7.28 17.43 -27.09
C PRO A 103 7.75 17.00 -25.69
N PRO A 104 6.87 17.04 -24.68
CA PRO A 104 7.25 16.69 -23.31
C PRO A 104 7.62 15.20 -23.23
N VAL A 105 8.76 14.92 -22.58
CA VAL A 105 9.19 13.58 -22.17
C VAL A 105 8.98 13.46 -20.68
N HIS A 106 8.18 12.49 -20.29
CA HIS A 106 7.81 12.24 -18.90
C HIS A 106 8.84 11.33 -18.22
N LYS A 107 9.12 11.63 -16.95
CA LYS A 107 9.99 10.84 -16.09
C LYS A 107 9.37 10.75 -14.70
N VAL A 108 9.42 9.58 -14.09
CA VAL A 108 8.98 9.35 -12.70
C VAL A 108 10.15 9.70 -11.76
N GLU A 109 9.93 10.65 -10.85
CA GLU A 109 10.92 11.12 -9.86
C GLU A 109 10.44 10.77 -8.44
N PRO A 110 11.08 9.79 -7.78
CA PRO A 110 10.65 9.31 -6.46
C PRO A 110 11.07 10.22 -5.30
N TRP A 111 12.17 10.97 -5.45
CA TRP A 111 12.80 11.69 -4.32
C TRP A 111 12.39 13.16 -4.23
N ILE A 112 11.13 13.44 -4.55
CA ILE A 112 10.52 14.76 -4.35
C ILE A 112 10.00 14.84 -2.91
N GLU A 113 10.15 15.99 -2.26
CA GLU A 113 9.63 16.22 -0.91
C GLU A 113 8.10 16.01 -0.85
N LYS A 114 7.61 15.37 0.21
CA LYS A 114 6.20 15.00 0.38
C LYS A 114 5.23 16.15 0.08
N GLU A 115 5.51 17.33 0.58
CA GLU A 115 4.62 18.50 0.40
C GLU A 115 4.49 18.98 -1.06
N LYS A 116 5.42 18.59 -1.94
CA LYS A 116 5.36 18.86 -3.37
C LYS A 116 4.78 17.69 -4.17
N MET A 117 4.81 16.50 -3.58
CA MET A 117 4.41 15.25 -4.23
C MET A 117 2.97 14.87 -3.92
N VAL A 118 2.55 14.99 -2.66
CA VAL A 118 1.23 14.57 -2.19
C VAL A 118 0.33 15.78 -2.00
N HIS A 119 -0.68 15.93 -2.85
CA HIS A 119 -1.55 17.10 -2.89
C HIS A 119 -2.72 17.02 -1.90
N ALA A 120 -2.90 15.88 -1.23
CA ALA A 120 -3.97 15.67 -0.25
C ALA A 120 -3.44 15.66 1.18
N VAL A 121 -4.30 16.04 2.12
CA VAL A 121 -4.02 15.97 3.56
C VAL A 121 -3.96 14.51 4.01
N THR A 122 -2.92 14.14 4.73
CA THR A 122 -2.73 12.79 5.23
C THR A 122 -3.17 12.65 6.70
N VAL A 123 -3.40 11.41 7.11
CA VAL A 123 -3.74 11.12 8.51
C VAL A 123 -2.61 11.51 9.47
N TYR A 124 -1.35 11.42 9.06
CA TYR A 124 -0.21 11.83 9.87
C TYR A 124 -0.06 13.35 9.96
N ASP A 125 -0.47 14.12 8.93
CA ASP A 125 -0.57 15.58 9.02
C ASP A 125 -1.60 15.99 10.08
N GLN A 126 -2.75 15.33 10.10
CA GLN A 126 -3.81 15.61 11.07
C GLN A 126 -3.43 15.14 12.48
N ALA A 127 -2.73 14.01 12.61
CA ALA A 127 -2.22 13.53 13.89
C ALA A 127 -1.25 14.55 14.50
N GLN A 128 -0.26 14.99 13.74
CA GLN A 128 0.71 16.00 14.19
C GLN A 128 0.05 17.34 14.54
N LYS A 129 -0.90 17.80 13.69
CA LYS A 129 -1.69 19.02 13.96
C LYS A 129 -2.49 18.93 15.27
N ALA A 130 -2.92 17.73 15.66
CA ALA A 130 -3.60 17.47 16.94
C ALA A 130 -2.64 17.30 18.13
N GLY A 131 -1.33 17.49 17.93
CA GLY A 131 -0.30 17.33 18.96
C GLY A 131 0.04 15.87 19.27
N LEU A 132 -0.29 14.95 18.37
CA LEU A 132 0.11 13.55 18.44
C LEU A 132 1.46 13.35 17.77
N THR A 133 2.23 12.39 18.28
CA THR A 133 3.53 12.02 17.73
C THR A 133 3.39 10.98 16.62
N THR A 134 4.18 11.13 15.57
CA THR A 134 4.12 10.32 14.37
C THR A 134 5.48 9.70 14.06
N ALA A 135 5.47 8.51 13.51
CA ALA A 135 6.70 7.84 13.07
C ALA A 135 6.47 7.10 11.75
N GLN A 136 7.55 6.94 10.99
CA GLN A 136 7.56 6.10 9.80
C GLN A 136 8.86 5.29 9.69
N VAL A 137 8.75 4.10 9.11
CA VAL A 137 9.87 3.29 8.64
C VAL A 137 9.52 2.76 7.27
N ASP A 138 10.34 3.05 6.28
CA ASP A 138 10.16 2.61 4.88
C ASP A 138 8.82 3.00 4.26
N TRP A 139 8.06 3.94 4.85
CA TRP A 139 6.81 4.36 4.23
C TRP A 139 7.09 5.19 2.97
N VAL A 140 6.29 4.97 1.93
CA VAL A 140 6.53 5.59 0.62
C VAL A 140 5.80 6.94 0.47
N ALA A 141 6.18 7.74 -0.52
CA ALA A 141 5.63 9.07 -0.80
C ALA A 141 5.68 10.03 0.41
N ILE A 142 6.66 9.87 1.30
CA ILE A 142 6.75 10.57 2.59
C ILE A 142 8.10 11.29 2.77
N HIS A 143 8.96 11.28 1.75
CA HIS A 143 10.31 11.83 1.82
C HIS A 143 10.31 13.25 2.39
N LYS A 144 11.09 13.48 3.46
CA LYS A 144 11.20 14.75 4.20
C LYS A 144 9.88 15.35 4.67
N ALA A 145 8.87 14.54 4.95
CA ALA A 145 7.60 15.01 5.50
C ALA A 145 7.82 15.74 6.84
N LYS A 146 7.34 16.98 6.94
CA LYS A 146 7.52 17.84 8.12
C LYS A 146 6.66 17.42 9.32
N THR A 147 5.71 16.54 9.08
CA THR A 147 4.74 16.06 10.07
C THR A 147 5.05 14.67 10.61
N ILE A 148 6.26 14.16 10.33
CA ILE A 148 6.81 12.93 10.91
C ILE A 148 7.83 13.30 11.99
N THR A 149 7.63 12.80 13.21
CA THR A 149 8.50 13.09 14.35
C THR A 149 9.75 12.20 14.33
N TRP A 150 9.60 10.90 14.03
CA TRP A 150 10.69 9.94 13.93
C TRP A 150 10.61 9.21 12.59
N ALA A 151 11.68 9.29 11.83
CA ALA A 151 11.75 8.67 10.51
C ALA A 151 12.97 7.74 10.44
N PHE A 152 12.79 6.58 9.82
CA PHE A 152 13.82 5.76 9.23
C PHE A 152 13.40 5.52 7.79
N GLU A 153 14.02 6.25 6.86
CA GLU A 153 13.54 6.29 5.47
C GLU A 153 13.84 4.99 4.72
N GLU A 154 13.20 4.80 3.55
CA GLU A 154 13.48 3.70 2.60
C GLU A 154 14.98 3.58 2.30
N VAL A 155 15.67 4.71 2.19
CA VAL A 155 17.13 4.76 2.10
C VAL A 155 17.63 5.53 3.31
N PRO A 156 18.06 4.83 4.37
CA PRO A 156 18.48 5.46 5.59
C PRO A 156 19.80 6.23 5.40
N SER A 157 20.04 7.18 6.28
CA SER A 157 21.26 8.00 6.29
C SER A 157 21.95 7.89 7.64
N VAL A 158 23.29 7.81 7.63
CA VAL A 158 24.08 7.87 8.87
C VAL A 158 23.86 9.16 9.67
N ASP A 159 23.29 10.18 9.04
CA ASP A 159 22.93 11.44 9.68
C ASP A 159 21.53 11.46 10.30
N GLY A 160 20.71 10.45 10.02
CA GLY A 160 19.37 10.31 10.58
C GLY A 160 19.38 10.20 12.12
N VAL A 161 18.34 10.72 12.76
CA VAL A 161 18.23 10.70 14.23
C VAL A 161 18.10 9.28 14.75
N VAL A 162 17.16 8.52 14.18
CA VAL A 162 16.89 7.13 14.58
C VAL A 162 18.09 6.24 14.25
N GLU A 163 18.73 6.43 13.10
CA GLU A 163 19.92 5.69 12.69
C GLU A 163 21.09 5.92 13.67
N LYS A 164 21.36 7.16 14.06
CA LYS A 164 22.40 7.47 15.07
C LYS A 164 22.11 6.81 16.41
N GLU A 165 20.86 6.83 16.86
CA GLU A 165 20.45 6.16 18.09
C GLU A 165 20.64 4.65 18.01
N MET A 166 20.26 4.03 16.88
CA MET A 166 20.42 2.58 16.65
C MET A 166 21.88 2.17 16.57
N VAL A 167 22.71 2.95 15.88
CA VAL A 167 24.18 2.72 15.81
C VAL A 167 24.80 2.81 17.22
N ALA A 168 24.45 3.83 17.99
CA ALA A 168 24.96 4.01 19.35
C ALA A 168 24.58 2.85 20.28
N LYS A 169 23.45 2.16 20.02
CA LYS A 169 23.01 0.98 20.76
C LYS A 169 23.49 -0.36 20.16
N GLY A 170 24.24 -0.33 19.06
CA GLY A 170 24.75 -1.52 18.38
C GLY A 170 23.67 -2.37 17.70
N LEU A 171 22.53 -1.78 17.36
CA LEU A 171 21.42 -2.44 16.68
C LEU A 171 21.64 -2.56 15.16
N VAL A 172 22.40 -1.62 14.61
CA VAL A 172 22.86 -1.57 13.22
C VAL A 172 24.22 -0.91 13.19
N SER A 173 25.08 -1.25 12.25
CA SER A 173 26.36 -0.57 12.05
C SER A 173 26.23 0.59 11.05
N SER A 174 27.09 1.60 11.15
CA SER A 174 27.18 2.68 10.16
C SER A 174 27.43 2.12 8.75
N GLN A 175 28.24 1.09 8.63
CA GLN A 175 28.52 0.43 7.34
C GLN A 175 27.27 -0.20 6.74
N GLU A 176 26.40 -0.85 7.53
CA GLU A 176 25.14 -1.40 7.03
C GLU A 176 24.21 -0.30 6.50
N ILE A 177 24.19 0.88 7.15
CA ILE A 177 23.43 2.04 6.67
C ILE A 177 24.01 2.60 5.36
N GLU A 178 25.32 2.78 5.29
CA GLU A 178 25.98 3.29 4.07
C GLU A 178 25.83 2.34 2.86
N GLN A 179 25.83 1.03 3.11
CA GLN A 179 25.71 -0.01 2.09
C GLN A 179 24.28 -0.54 1.95
N PHE A 180 23.28 0.13 2.53
CA PHE A 180 21.92 -0.36 2.65
C PHE A 180 21.31 -0.81 1.31
N ARG A 181 21.47 -0.01 0.26
CA ARG A 181 20.98 -0.35 -1.10
C ARG A 181 21.64 -1.59 -1.72
N GLN A 182 22.82 -1.96 -1.27
CA GLN A 182 23.55 -3.14 -1.75
C GLN A 182 23.17 -4.41 -0.98
N THR A 183 22.48 -4.26 0.14
CA THR A 183 21.99 -5.34 0.98
C THR A 183 20.79 -6.02 0.32
N ASN A 184 20.66 -7.36 0.46
CA ASN A 184 19.49 -8.06 -0.05
C ASN A 184 18.20 -7.60 0.68
N ILE A 185 17.06 -7.74 0.00
CA ILE A 185 15.79 -7.18 0.46
C ILE A 185 15.33 -7.77 1.80
N PHE A 186 15.57 -9.05 2.09
CA PHE A 186 15.22 -9.66 3.37
C PHE A 186 16.00 -9.04 4.53
N ARG A 187 17.30 -8.73 4.32
CA ARG A 187 18.09 -8.04 5.33
C ARG A 187 17.63 -6.57 5.51
N ARG A 188 17.22 -5.91 4.43
CA ARG A 188 16.62 -4.57 4.54
C ARG A 188 15.35 -4.61 5.40
N ASP A 189 14.42 -5.54 5.13
CA ASP A 189 13.22 -5.72 5.95
C ASP A 189 13.55 -6.01 7.42
N GLN A 190 14.63 -6.76 7.71
CA GLN A 190 15.08 -6.97 9.09
C GLN A 190 15.55 -5.67 9.74
N ILE A 191 16.35 -4.86 9.04
CA ILE A 191 16.84 -3.57 9.56
C ILE A 191 15.65 -2.61 9.77
N TRP A 192 14.71 -2.55 8.84
CA TRP A 192 13.49 -1.76 8.99
C TRP A 192 12.63 -2.25 10.15
N ALA A 193 12.48 -3.57 10.33
CA ALA A 193 11.77 -4.13 11.49
C ALA A 193 12.49 -3.85 12.82
N ASP A 194 13.84 -3.82 12.84
CA ASP A 194 14.63 -3.39 13.98
C ASP A 194 14.39 -1.91 14.30
N ALA A 195 14.37 -1.05 13.29
CA ALA A 195 14.09 0.37 13.42
C ALA A 195 12.67 0.63 13.95
N ALA A 196 11.66 -0.05 13.35
CA ALA A 196 10.27 0.05 13.80
C ALA A 196 10.11 -0.43 15.26
N SER A 197 10.74 -1.56 15.61
CA SER A 197 10.74 -2.09 16.98
C SER A 197 11.43 -1.14 17.95
N TYR A 198 12.53 -0.51 17.54
CA TYR A 198 13.26 0.48 18.32
C TYR A 198 12.39 1.72 18.60
N ILE A 199 11.81 2.32 17.55
CA ILE A 199 10.95 3.50 17.66
C ILE A 199 9.75 3.21 18.59
N ILE A 200 9.10 2.05 18.45
CA ILE A 200 7.97 1.65 19.30
C ILE A 200 8.40 1.56 20.77
N ARG A 201 9.55 0.98 21.07
CA ARG A 201 10.00 0.79 22.47
C ARG A 201 10.45 2.08 23.11
N GLU A 202 11.26 2.87 22.42
CA GLU A 202 11.90 4.04 23.00
C GLU A 202 11.02 5.30 22.89
N HIS A 203 10.36 5.49 21.75
CA HIS A 203 9.66 6.74 21.46
C HIS A 203 8.13 6.65 21.59
N LYS A 204 7.53 5.44 21.50
CA LYS A 204 6.10 5.18 21.72
C LYS A 204 5.18 6.13 20.92
N PRO A 205 5.33 6.22 19.59
CA PRO A 205 4.55 7.16 18.77
C PRO A 205 3.05 6.86 18.85
N ASN A 206 2.22 7.90 18.71
CA ASN A 206 0.77 7.72 18.59
C ASN A 206 0.36 7.10 17.28
N LEU A 207 1.07 7.43 16.19
CA LEU A 207 0.92 6.80 14.87
C LEU A 207 2.28 6.31 14.39
N MET A 208 2.35 5.02 14.06
CA MET A 208 3.50 4.38 13.41
C MET A 208 3.07 3.84 12.06
N LEU A 209 3.74 4.25 10.99
CA LEU A 209 3.61 3.71 9.65
C LEU A 209 4.86 2.88 9.35
N PHE A 210 4.69 1.61 8.99
CA PHE A 210 5.77 0.69 8.73
C PHE A 210 5.49 -0.14 7.48
N HIS A 211 6.46 -0.21 6.57
CA HIS A 211 6.35 -0.93 5.30
C HIS A 211 7.47 -1.96 5.17
N MET A 212 7.20 -3.10 4.52
CA MET A 212 8.15 -4.16 4.22
C MET A 212 7.98 -4.65 2.78
N LEU A 213 9.09 -4.85 2.07
CA LEU A 213 9.15 -4.97 0.61
C LEU A 213 9.56 -6.38 0.09
N SER A 214 10.03 -7.29 0.95
CA SER A 214 10.62 -8.56 0.49
C SER A 214 9.65 -9.47 -0.26
N LEU A 215 8.36 -9.42 0.03
CA LEU A 215 7.37 -10.26 -0.65
C LEU A 215 7.12 -9.78 -2.07
N ASP A 216 6.95 -8.47 -2.27
CA ASP A 216 6.83 -7.87 -3.61
C ASP A 216 8.02 -8.24 -4.49
N SER A 217 9.25 -7.98 -4.00
CA SER A 217 10.49 -8.34 -4.71
C SER A 217 10.58 -9.83 -5.05
N THR A 218 10.11 -10.70 -4.14
CA THR A 218 10.07 -12.14 -4.35
C THR A 218 9.03 -12.51 -5.40
N HIS A 219 7.85 -11.91 -5.35
CA HIS A 219 6.79 -12.15 -6.30
C HIS A 219 7.16 -11.66 -7.71
N HIS A 220 7.83 -10.52 -7.85
CA HIS A 220 8.37 -10.07 -9.14
C HIS A 220 9.32 -11.09 -9.76
N THR A 221 10.24 -11.64 -8.96
CA THR A 221 11.28 -12.54 -9.45
C THR A 221 10.78 -13.94 -9.75
N TYR A 222 9.95 -14.51 -8.86
CA TYR A 222 9.58 -15.93 -8.89
C TYR A 222 8.09 -16.17 -9.18
N GLY A 223 7.28 -15.12 -9.21
CA GLY A 223 5.82 -15.19 -9.29
C GLY A 223 5.16 -15.53 -7.95
N PRO A 224 3.88 -15.18 -7.80
CA PRO A 224 3.07 -15.58 -6.65
C PRO A 224 2.73 -17.08 -6.70
N LYS A 225 2.24 -17.63 -5.56
CA LYS A 225 1.89 -19.05 -5.41
C LYS A 225 3.09 -20.01 -5.66
N THR A 226 4.28 -19.58 -5.25
CA THR A 226 5.54 -20.34 -5.34
C THR A 226 6.09 -20.62 -3.94
N LEU A 227 7.02 -21.59 -3.83
CA LEU A 227 7.71 -21.85 -2.56
C LEU A 227 8.48 -20.62 -2.07
N ALA A 228 9.07 -19.85 -3.00
CA ALA A 228 9.76 -18.59 -2.67
C ALA A 228 8.80 -17.57 -2.07
N GLY A 229 7.64 -17.33 -2.69
CA GLY A 229 6.59 -16.45 -2.16
C GLY A 229 6.07 -16.93 -0.80
N THR A 230 5.86 -18.25 -0.64
CA THR A 230 5.44 -18.83 0.65
C THR A 230 6.48 -18.60 1.75
N ALA A 231 7.78 -18.74 1.43
CA ALA A 231 8.87 -18.48 2.38
C ALA A 231 8.96 -17.00 2.75
N ALA A 232 8.76 -16.09 1.78
CA ALA A 232 8.71 -14.65 2.04
C ALA A 232 7.52 -14.27 2.96
N ILE A 233 6.35 -14.87 2.77
CA ILE A 233 5.20 -14.67 3.66
C ILE A 233 5.52 -15.14 5.09
N ALA A 234 6.13 -16.32 5.25
CA ALA A 234 6.54 -16.81 6.56
C ALA A 234 7.56 -15.89 7.25
N PHE A 235 8.49 -15.35 6.48
CA PHE A 235 9.46 -14.37 6.97
C PHE A 235 8.77 -13.09 7.46
N LEU A 236 7.86 -12.51 6.66
CA LEU A 236 7.12 -11.30 7.03
C LEU A 236 6.22 -11.52 8.25
N ASP A 237 5.56 -12.67 8.36
CA ASP A 237 4.78 -13.04 9.55
C ASP A 237 5.65 -13.01 10.83
N GLY A 238 6.89 -13.50 10.71
CA GLY A 238 7.89 -13.40 11.79
C GLY A 238 8.29 -11.96 12.12
N GLN A 239 8.40 -11.07 11.13
CA GLN A 239 8.66 -9.65 11.40
C GLN A 239 7.47 -8.97 12.08
N VAL A 240 6.23 -9.29 11.68
CA VAL A 240 5.03 -8.81 12.37
C VAL A 240 5.04 -9.26 13.84
N ALA A 241 5.40 -10.51 14.14
CA ALA A 241 5.53 -11.00 15.51
C ALA A 241 6.52 -10.17 16.34
N ARG A 242 7.66 -9.75 15.76
CA ARG A 242 8.65 -8.88 16.42
C ARG A 242 8.07 -7.51 16.75
N ILE A 243 7.24 -6.92 15.87
CA ILE A 243 6.54 -5.66 16.15
C ILE A 243 5.56 -5.82 17.32
N LEU A 244 4.80 -6.91 17.36
CA LEU A 244 3.90 -7.21 18.49
C LEU A 244 4.67 -7.34 19.82
N ASP A 245 5.84 -7.98 19.79
CA ASP A 245 6.73 -8.06 20.94
C ASP A 245 7.27 -6.69 21.38
N ALA A 246 7.63 -5.83 20.42
CA ALA A 246 8.06 -4.46 20.71
C ALA A 246 6.95 -3.66 21.41
N ILE A 247 5.69 -3.78 20.97
CA ILE A 247 4.52 -3.15 21.61
C ILE A 247 4.34 -3.69 23.03
N ARG A 248 4.48 -4.99 23.24
CA ARG A 248 4.38 -5.63 24.56
C ARG A 248 5.50 -5.15 25.49
N ILE A 249 6.74 -5.11 25.04
CA ILE A 249 7.90 -4.62 25.82
C ILE A 249 7.74 -3.13 26.16
N ALA A 250 7.17 -2.33 25.26
CA ALA A 250 6.86 -0.92 25.49
C ALA A 250 5.76 -0.69 26.55
N GLY A 251 5.05 -1.76 26.98
CA GLY A 251 3.91 -1.67 27.90
C GLY A 251 2.69 -1.01 27.25
N MET A 252 2.50 -1.20 25.94
CA MET A 252 1.44 -0.55 25.16
C MET A 252 0.31 -1.50 24.76
N THR A 253 0.35 -2.77 25.13
CA THR A 253 -0.60 -3.82 24.68
C THR A 253 -2.08 -3.41 24.86
N ASP A 254 -2.44 -2.82 26.02
CA ASP A 254 -3.83 -2.47 26.33
C ASP A 254 -4.34 -1.19 25.64
N ARG A 255 -3.49 -0.51 24.90
CA ARG A 255 -3.79 0.79 24.26
C ARG A 255 -3.20 0.92 22.84
N ALA A 256 -2.66 -0.17 22.30
CA ALA A 256 -2.20 -0.23 20.92
C ALA A 256 -3.24 -0.89 20.03
N THR A 257 -3.47 -0.30 18.87
CA THR A 257 -4.20 -0.88 17.74
C THR A 257 -3.20 -1.22 16.66
N ILE A 258 -3.26 -2.44 16.16
CA ILE A 258 -2.43 -2.93 15.08
C ILE A 258 -3.32 -3.06 13.84
N ILE A 259 -2.93 -2.47 12.72
CA ILE A 259 -3.57 -2.61 11.42
C ILE A 259 -2.52 -3.18 10.47
N VAL A 260 -2.78 -4.36 9.90
CA VAL A 260 -1.92 -4.95 8.88
C VAL A 260 -2.66 -4.87 7.55
N VAL A 261 -2.02 -4.24 6.57
CA VAL A 261 -2.53 -4.07 5.21
C VAL A 261 -1.51 -4.55 4.19
N SER A 262 -1.90 -4.62 2.94
CA SER A 262 -1.03 -4.51 1.79
C SER A 262 -1.56 -3.43 0.85
N ASP A 263 -0.78 -3.08 -0.11
CA ASP A 263 -1.09 -2.02 -1.08
C ASP A 263 -1.71 -2.59 -2.36
N HIS A 264 -1.34 -3.81 -2.75
CA HIS A 264 -1.89 -4.54 -3.89
C HIS A 264 -1.70 -6.06 -3.76
N GLY A 265 -2.34 -6.79 -4.66
CA GLY A 265 -2.11 -8.19 -4.88
C GLY A 265 -1.09 -8.46 -6.00
N PHE A 266 -1.05 -9.69 -6.53
CA PHE A 266 -0.07 -10.11 -7.53
C PHE A 266 -0.64 -11.14 -8.49
N LYS A 267 -0.24 -11.06 -9.77
CA LYS A 267 -0.53 -12.07 -10.79
C LYS A 267 0.75 -12.64 -11.41
N LYS A 268 0.68 -13.88 -11.86
CA LYS A 268 1.74 -14.52 -12.62
C LYS A 268 1.63 -14.13 -14.10
N TYR A 269 2.76 -13.92 -14.76
CA TYR A 269 2.81 -13.76 -16.21
C TYR A 269 3.91 -14.61 -16.85
N SER A 270 3.71 -14.99 -18.11
CA SER A 270 4.69 -15.70 -18.94
C SER A 270 4.91 -15.01 -20.29
N LYS A 271 4.12 -13.99 -20.61
CA LYS A 271 4.22 -13.22 -21.85
C LYS A 271 4.35 -11.72 -21.58
N GLN A 272 5.08 -11.04 -22.46
CA GLN A 272 5.30 -9.60 -22.39
C GLN A 272 4.64 -8.89 -23.56
N ILE A 273 4.01 -7.75 -23.27
CA ILE A 273 3.44 -6.83 -24.26
C ILE A 273 4.39 -5.66 -24.44
N ARG A 274 4.71 -5.34 -25.69
CA ARG A 274 5.61 -4.27 -26.11
C ARG A 274 4.88 -3.36 -27.08
N LEU A 275 4.35 -2.24 -26.59
CA LEU A 275 3.51 -1.36 -27.40
C LEU A 275 4.31 -0.55 -28.44
N LEU A 276 5.55 -0.16 -28.12
CA LEU A 276 6.39 0.65 -29.03
C LEU A 276 6.67 -0.05 -30.37
N PRO A 277 7.02 -1.36 -30.43
CA PRO A 277 7.15 -2.06 -31.71
C PRO A 277 5.86 -2.10 -32.54
N ALA A 278 4.69 -2.28 -31.90
CA ALA A 278 3.41 -2.27 -32.60
C ALA A 278 3.11 -0.90 -33.20
N LEU A 279 3.34 0.17 -32.44
CA LEU A 279 3.17 1.55 -32.90
C LEU A 279 4.11 1.87 -34.07
N ALA A 280 5.39 1.49 -33.96
CA ALA A 280 6.37 1.68 -35.03
C ALA A 280 6.01 0.96 -36.31
N ALA A 281 5.52 -0.30 -36.23
CA ALA A 281 5.05 -1.08 -37.37
C ALA A 281 3.83 -0.43 -38.07
N ALA A 282 3.03 0.32 -37.31
CA ALA A 282 1.91 1.11 -37.83
C ALA A 282 2.30 2.53 -38.30
N GLY A 283 3.61 2.85 -38.36
CA GLY A 283 4.12 4.14 -38.79
C GLY A 283 4.05 5.26 -37.71
N ILE A 284 3.72 4.92 -36.49
CA ILE A 284 3.68 5.86 -35.36
C ILE A 284 5.03 5.79 -34.62
N THR A 285 6.00 6.61 -35.06
CA THR A 285 7.38 6.59 -34.56
C THR A 285 7.73 7.77 -33.64
N SER A 286 6.80 8.70 -33.44
CA SER A 286 7.00 9.89 -32.62
C SER A 286 5.70 10.40 -32.00
N GLY A 287 5.81 11.22 -30.95
CA GLY A 287 4.67 11.84 -30.27
C GLY A 287 3.89 10.88 -29.34
N VAL A 288 4.47 9.72 -29.02
CA VAL A 288 3.87 8.74 -28.09
C VAL A 288 4.96 8.28 -27.10
N GLN A 289 4.64 8.35 -25.83
CA GLN A 289 5.44 7.72 -24.76
C GLN A 289 4.58 6.70 -24.01
N VAL A 290 5.15 5.54 -23.73
CA VAL A 290 4.51 4.47 -22.96
C VAL A 290 5.28 4.30 -21.65
N ILE A 291 4.55 4.34 -20.53
CA ILE A 291 5.08 4.02 -19.20
C ILE A 291 4.32 2.79 -18.69
N PRO A 292 4.95 1.60 -18.67
CA PRO A 292 4.32 0.38 -18.19
C PRO A 292 4.33 0.34 -16.67
N GLU A 293 3.20 -0.13 -16.12
CA GLU A 293 2.99 -0.39 -14.70
C GLU A 293 2.62 -1.88 -14.48
N GLY A 294 3.29 -2.77 -15.21
CA GLY A 294 3.02 -4.21 -15.14
C GLY A 294 1.73 -4.62 -15.83
N GLY A 295 0.61 -4.73 -15.12
CA GLY A 295 -0.69 -5.10 -15.67
C GLY A 295 -1.39 -4.00 -16.47
N THR A 296 -0.95 -2.74 -16.36
CA THR A 296 -1.40 -1.62 -17.18
C THR A 296 -0.22 -0.90 -17.82
N ALA A 297 -0.51 -0.11 -18.85
CA ALA A 297 0.43 0.83 -19.46
C ALA A 297 -0.24 2.18 -19.64
N MET A 298 0.45 3.22 -19.18
CA MET A 298 0.04 4.62 -19.31
C MET A 298 0.62 5.18 -20.60
N ILE A 299 -0.22 5.77 -21.46
CA ILE A 299 0.18 6.24 -22.79
C ILE A 299 -0.01 7.76 -22.86
N TYR A 300 1.10 8.46 -23.02
CA TYR A 300 1.18 9.92 -23.17
C TYR A 300 1.33 10.25 -24.64
N LEU A 301 0.56 11.22 -25.10
CA LEU A 301 0.60 11.72 -26.47
C LEU A 301 1.16 13.14 -26.46
N ASP A 302 1.87 13.50 -27.53
CA ASP A 302 2.24 14.89 -27.79
C ASP A 302 0.98 15.77 -27.74
N PRO A 303 0.90 16.74 -26.83
CA PRO A 303 -0.31 17.56 -26.67
C PRO A 303 -0.75 18.27 -27.96
N ALA A 304 0.22 18.67 -28.81
CA ALA A 304 -0.06 19.33 -30.09
C ALA A 304 -0.73 18.36 -31.11
N ARG A 305 -0.56 17.06 -30.91
CA ARG A 305 -1.05 16.02 -31.85
C ARG A 305 -2.01 15.03 -31.18
N ALA A 306 -2.35 15.23 -29.92
CA ALA A 306 -3.13 14.24 -29.16
C ALA A 306 -4.47 13.90 -29.83
N ALA A 307 -5.19 14.88 -30.37
CA ALA A 307 -6.46 14.66 -31.06
C ALA A 307 -6.32 13.80 -32.32
N GLU A 308 -5.21 13.93 -33.05
CA GLU A 308 -4.88 13.11 -34.22
C GLU A 308 -4.41 11.71 -33.83
N LEU A 309 -3.53 11.63 -32.83
CA LEU A 309 -2.86 10.40 -32.43
C LEU A 309 -3.74 9.46 -31.63
N ALA A 310 -4.60 9.98 -30.75
CA ALA A 310 -5.36 9.14 -29.83
C ALA A 310 -6.19 8.04 -30.51
N PRO A 311 -7.00 8.31 -31.56
CA PRO A 311 -7.76 7.26 -32.22
C PRO A 311 -6.86 6.22 -32.91
N LYS A 312 -5.77 6.65 -33.58
CA LYS A 312 -4.83 5.76 -34.27
C LYS A 312 -4.06 4.87 -33.28
N VAL A 313 -3.54 5.47 -32.20
CA VAL A 313 -2.82 4.75 -31.14
C VAL A 313 -3.74 3.75 -30.45
N ARG A 314 -4.98 4.15 -30.13
CA ARG A 314 -5.98 3.26 -29.54
C ARG A 314 -6.28 2.06 -30.44
N GLU A 315 -6.49 2.27 -31.72
CA GLU A 315 -6.75 1.21 -32.70
C GLU A 315 -5.59 0.21 -32.77
N VAL A 316 -4.37 0.70 -32.96
CA VAL A 316 -3.16 -0.14 -33.05
C VAL A 316 -2.98 -0.97 -31.75
N ILE A 317 -3.04 -0.32 -30.59
CA ILE A 317 -2.80 -0.97 -29.30
C ILE A 317 -3.90 -2.01 -29.01
N SER A 318 -5.16 -1.72 -29.36
CA SER A 318 -6.27 -2.66 -29.15
C SER A 318 -6.12 -3.96 -29.94
N GLY A 319 -5.35 -3.94 -31.06
CA GLY A 319 -5.03 -5.11 -31.86
C GLY A 319 -3.81 -5.91 -31.36
N VAL A 320 -3.11 -5.46 -30.34
CA VAL A 320 -1.92 -6.16 -29.82
C VAL A 320 -2.35 -7.36 -28.98
N GLU A 321 -1.75 -8.52 -29.24
CA GLU A 321 -1.99 -9.75 -28.47
C GLU A 321 -1.70 -9.50 -26.98
N GLY A 322 -2.64 -9.86 -26.12
CA GLY A 322 -2.54 -9.69 -24.67
C GLY A 322 -3.16 -8.39 -24.13
N VAL A 323 -3.52 -7.42 -24.98
CA VAL A 323 -4.29 -6.24 -24.58
C VAL A 323 -5.78 -6.59 -24.55
N THR A 324 -6.46 -6.28 -23.43
CA THR A 324 -7.90 -6.53 -23.27
C THR A 324 -8.74 -5.27 -23.41
N GLN A 325 -8.17 -4.14 -23.00
CA GLN A 325 -8.86 -2.86 -22.99
C GLN A 325 -7.88 -1.72 -23.23
N VAL A 326 -8.33 -0.70 -23.93
CA VAL A 326 -7.65 0.60 -24.02
C VAL A 326 -8.67 1.66 -23.62
N ALA A 327 -8.54 2.17 -22.42
CA ALA A 327 -9.41 3.22 -21.86
C ALA A 327 -8.87 4.60 -22.24
N GLY A 328 -9.76 5.55 -22.41
CA GLY A 328 -9.48 6.97 -22.61
C GLY A 328 -10.33 7.83 -21.66
N PRO A 329 -10.35 9.17 -21.86
CA PRO A 329 -11.02 10.10 -20.94
C PRO A 329 -12.50 9.80 -20.66
N LYS A 330 -13.21 9.15 -21.59
CA LYS A 330 -14.62 8.77 -21.40
C LYS A 330 -14.80 7.62 -20.42
N GLU A 331 -13.85 6.69 -20.41
CA GLU A 331 -13.86 5.50 -19.55
C GLU A 331 -13.18 5.75 -18.20
N PHE A 332 -12.33 6.76 -18.08
CA PHE A 332 -11.53 7.05 -16.88
C PHE A 332 -12.33 7.20 -15.59
N PRO A 333 -13.48 7.89 -15.54
CA PRO A 333 -14.24 8.01 -14.29
C PRO A 333 -14.65 6.66 -13.69
N ALA A 334 -14.99 5.68 -14.54
CA ALA A 334 -15.34 4.33 -14.08
C ALA A 334 -14.14 3.56 -13.51
N LEU A 335 -12.93 3.95 -13.87
CA LEU A 335 -11.66 3.38 -13.38
C LEU A 335 -11.07 4.18 -12.21
N GLY A 336 -11.70 5.29 -11.81
CA GLY A 336 -11.18 6.18 -10.77
C GLY A 336 -10.05 7.09 -11.23
N PHE A 337 -9.82 7.21 -12.55
CA PHE A 337 -8.84 8.13 -13.13
C PHE A 337 -9.45 9.51 -13.41
N PRO A 338 -8.67 10.59 -13.26
CA PRO A 338 -9.12 11.93 -13.63
C PRO A 338 -9.08 12.15 -15.15
N ASP A 339 -9.68 13.25 -15.56
CA ASP A 339 -9.58 13.73 -16.93
C ASP A 339 -8.17 14.32 -17.19
N PRO A 340 -7.40 13.83 -18.20
CA PRO A 340 -6.07 14.34 -18.50
C PRO A 340 -6.06 15.82 -18.94
N ALA A 341 -7.19 16.36 -19.37
CA ALA A 341 -7.30 17.79 -19.62
C ALA A 341 -7.27 18.66 -18.34
N LYS A 342 -7.51 18.04 -17.18
CA LYS A 342 -7.53 18.70 -15.86
C LYS A 342 -6.35 18.31 -14.98
N ASP A 343 -5.75 17.16 -15.25
CA ASP A 343 -4.61 16.62 -14.50
C ASP A 343 -3.46 16.31 -15.45
N PRO A 344 -2.39 17.11 -15.46
CA PRO A 344 -1.26 16.91 -16.36
C PRO A 344 -0.42 15.66 -16.07
N GLN A 345 -0.60 15.02 -14.91
CA GLN A 345 0.03 13.75 -14.61
C GLN A 345 -0.73 12.55 -15.20
N MET A 346 -2.01 12.74 -15.56
CA MET A 346 -2.80 11.65 -16.13
C MET A 346 -2.47 11.41 -17.60
N ALA A 347 -2.31 10.13 -17.96
CA ALA A 347 -2.08 9.71 -19.32
C ALA A 347 -3.31 9.93 -20.22
N HIS A 348 -3.11 10.05 -21.54
CA HIS A 348 -4.18 10.21 -22.50
C HIS A 348 -4.96 8.90 -22.74
N LEU A 349 -4.26 7.76 -22.65
CA LEU A 349 -4.85 6.43 -22.77
C LEU A 349 -4.23 5.50 -21.70
N VAL A 350 -4.99 4.50 -21.28
CA VAL A 350 -4.53 3.43 -20.39
C VAL A 350 -4.87 2.09 -21.03
N ALA A 351 -3.84 1.28 -21.31
CA ALA A 351 -4.03 -0.09 -21.77
C ALA A 351 -3.99 -1.07 -20.60
N ALA A 352 -4.84 -2.10 -20.64
CA ALA A 352 -4.87 -3.18 -19.64
C ALA A 352 -4.47 -4.51 -20.28
N ALA A 353 -3.67 -5.29 -19.54
CA ALA A 353 -3.19 -6.59 -19.96
C ALA A 353 -4.20 -7.70 -19.64
N ARG A 354 -4.21 -8.73 -20.49
CA ARG A 354 -4.85 -10.01 -20.26
C ARG A 354 -4.10 -10.79 -19.17
N ASP A 355 -4.81 -11.68 -18.52
CA ASP A 355 -4.21 -12.67 -17.63
C ASP A 355 -3.06 -13.44 -18.28
N GLY A 356 -1.95 -13.61 -17.56
CA GLY A 356 -0.71 -14.21 -18.07
C GLY A 356 0.21 -13.28 -18.88
N TYR A 357 -0.15 -12.00 -19.04
CA TYR A 357 0.64 -10.97 -19.75
C TYR A 357 1.02 -9.82 -18.81
N ALA A 358 2.15 -9.15 -19.12
CA ALA A 358 2.54 -7.89 -18.49
C ALA A 358 3.18 -6.95 -19.53
N PHE A 359 2.97 -5.65 -19.37
CA PHE A 359 3.60 -4.63 -20.23
C PHE A 359 5.07 -4.44 -19.86
N THR A 360 5.89 -4.12 -20.86
CA THR A 360 7.32 -3.80 -20.69
C THR A 360 7.75 -2.67 -21.62
N ASN A 361 8.80 -1.95 -21.24
CA ASN A 361 9.42 -0.89 -22.03
C ASN A 361 10.44 -1.39 -23.07
N THR A 362 10.61 -2.68 -23.25
CA THR A 362 11.62 -3.18 -24.19
C THR A 362 11.33 -2.66 -25.61
N ALA A 363 12.24 -1.87 -26.13
CA ALA A 363 12.19 -1.39 -27.52
C ALA A 363 12.61 -2.49 -28.49
N GLY A 364 11.93 -2.53 -29.66
CA GLY A 364 12.24 -3.47 -30.73
C GLY A 364 11.67 -4.89 -30.53
N GLY A 365 11.75 -5.71 -31.58
CA GLY A 365 11.22 -7.07 -31.61
C GLY A 365 9.70 -7.13 -31.86
N ALA A 366 9.08 -8.27 -31.54
CA ALA A 366 7.64 -8.47 -31.71
C ALA A 366 6.85 -7.72 -30.62
N ALA A 367 5.60 -7.34 -30.95
CA ALA A 367 4.70 -6.65 -30.03
C ALA A 367 4.24 -7.52 -28.85
N SER A 368 4.25 -8.84 -29.00
CA SER A 368 4.03 -9.81 -27.93
C SER A 368 5.10 -10.89 -28.01
N THR A 369 5.65 -11.29 -26.87
CA THR A 369 6.71 -12.32 -26.80
C THR A 369 6.59 -13.13 -25.51
N GLU A 370 7.19 -14.33 -25.51
CA GLU A 370 7.42 -15.03 -24.25
C GLU A 370 8.32 -14.20 -23.33
N ALA A 371 8.05 -14.21 -22.05
CA ALA A 371 8.92 -13.62 -21.04
C ALA A 371 10.20 -14.47 -20.91
N PRO A 372 11.38 -13.86 -20.63
CA PRO A 372 12.61 -14.61 -20.43
C PRO A 372 12.50 -15.66 -19.30
N GLN A 373 11.65 -15.38 -18.32
CA GLN A 373 11.27 -16.29 -17.25
C GLN A 373 9.82 -15.99 -16.81
N ILE A 374 9.18 -16.97 -16.21
CA ILE A 374 7.90 -16.74 -15.56
C ILE A 374 8.14 -15.85 -14.35
N GLY A 375 7.44 -14.73 -14.30
CA GLY A 375 7.53 -13.76 -13.21
C GLY A 375 6.16 -13.45 -12.61
N GLY A 376 6.15 -12.52 -11.69
CA GLY A 376 4.93 -11.91 -11.18
C GLY A 376 4.88 -10.42 -11.47
N SER A 377 3.68 -9.89 -11.52
CA SER A 377 3.43 -8.45 -11.63
C SER A 377 2.15 -8.07 -10.91
N HIS A 378 2.08 -6.81 -10.58
CA HIS A 378 0.90 -6.07 -10.14
C HIS A 378 0.54 -4.98 -11.16
N GLY A 379 -0.21 -3.95 -10.78
CA GLY A 379 -0.58 -2.86 -11.69
C GLY A 379 -1.69 -3.23 -12.68
N PHE A 380 -2.36 -4.38 -12.51
CA PHE A 380 -3.58 -4.69 -13.24
C PHE A 380 -4.73 -3.81 -12.73
N LEU A 381 -5.84 -3.74 -13.48
CA LEU A 381 -6.99 -2.99 -12.99
C LEU A 381 -7.49 -3.56 -11.66
N ASN A 382 -7.92 -2.69 -10.77
CA ASN A 382 -8.42 -3.08 -9.43
C ASN A 382 -9.76 -3.82 -9.46
N SER A 383 -10.36 -4.00 -10.62
CA SER A 383 -11.47 -4.91 -10.87
C SER A 383 -11.05 -6.38 -10.91
N GLU A 384 -9.75 -6.65 -11.03
CA GLU A 384 -9.18 -7.99 -10.99
C GLU A 384 -9.00 -8.43 -9.54
N GLU A 385 -9.68 -9.49 -9.11
CA GLU A 385 -9.67 -9.95 -7.71
C GLU A 385 -8.28 -10.33 -7.19
N ASP A 386 -7.37 -10.73 -8.09
CA ASP A 386 -5.97 -11.01 -7.73
C ASP A 386 -5.21 -9.74 -7.29
N MET A 387 -5.74 -8.54 -7.57
CA MET A 387 -5.20 -7.27 -7.08
C MET A 387 -5.75 -6.87 -5.72
N ASP A 388 -6.73 -7.59 -5.19
CA ASP A 388 -7.22 -7.33 -3.83
C ASP A 388 -6.10 -7.55 -2.80
N ALA A 389 -5.99 -6.61 -1.89
CA ALA A 389 -5.04 -6.54 -0.80
C ALA A 389 -5.63 -7.09 0.51
N ILE A 390 -4.80 -7.25 1.54
CA ILE A 390 -5.23 -7.66 2.88
C ILE A 390 -5.60 -6.45 3.74
N CYS A 391 -6.53 -6.65 4.70
CA CYS A 391 -6.83 -5.68 5.76
C CYS A 391 -7.23 -6.42 7.04
N ILE A 392 -6.36 -6.36 8.04
CA ILE A 392 -6.49 -7.01 9.35
C ILE A 392 -6.32 -5.93 10.42
N ALA A 393 -7.16 -5.95 11.46
CA ALA A 393 -7.01 -5.07 12.60
C ALA A 393 -7.16 -5.84 13.91
N SER A 394 -6.36 -5.49 14.94
CA SER A 394 -6.43 -6.13 16.26
C SER A 394 -6.00 -5.17 17.36
N GLY A 395 -6.35 -5.48 18.61
CA GLY A 395 -5.93 -4.71 19.77
C GLY A 395 -6.99 -3.74 20.29
N TYR A 396 -6.52 -2.59 20.81
CA TYR A 396 -7.40 -1.60 21.43
C TYR A 396 -8.45 -1.06 20.46
N GLY A 397 -9.71 -1.02 20.90
CA GLY A 397 -10.83 -0.50 20.12
C GLY A 397 -11.33 -1.42 19.01
N ILE A 398 -10.71 -2.59 18.79
CA ILE A 398 -11.11 -3.52 17.74
C ILE A 398 -11.98 -4.65 18.29
N LYS A 399 -13.06 -4.99 17.56
CA LYS A 399 -13.92 -6.15 17.85
C LYS A 399 -13.15 -7.45 17.60
N LYS A 400 -13.33 -8.41 18.48
CA LYS A 400 -12.80 -9.76 18.29
C LYS A 400 -13.70 -10.57 17.37
N GLY A 401 -13.11 -11.26 16.38
CA GLY A 401 -13.77 -12.19 15.49
C GLY A 401 -14.69 -11.53 14.44
N ALA A 402 -14.58 -10.20 14.21
CA ALA A 402 -15.34 -9.54 13.16
C ALA A 402 -14.75 -9.86 11.78
N THR A 403 -15.62 -10.27 10.86
CA THR A 403 -15.26 -10.58 9.48
C THR A 403 -16.21 -9.84 8.55
N ILE A 404 -15.67 -9.18 7.54
CA ILE A 404 -16.45 -8.56 6.46
C ILE A 404 -15.88 -9.02 5.11
N ASP A 405 -16.73 -9.01 4.08
CA ASP A 405 -16.31 -9.55 2.80
C ASP A 405 -15.34 -8.61 2.08
N ARG A 406 -15.61 -7.29 2.09
CA ARG A 406 -14.81 -6.33 1.33
C ARG A 406 -14.79 -4.94 1.96
N VAL A 407 -13.63 -4.30 1.94
CA VAL A 407 -13.39 -2.86 2.20
C VAL A 407 -12.64 -2.26 1.02
N ARG A 408 -12.51 -0.94 1.02
CA ARG A 408 -11.60 -0.23 0.11
C ARG A 408 -10.36 0.22 0.88
N ASN A 409 -9.22 0.33 0.22
CA ASN A 409 -8.01 0.87 0.85
C ASN A 409 -8.19 2.31 1.36
N LEU A 410 -9.06 3.12 0.71
CA LEU A 410 -9.47 4.47 1.15
C LEU A 410 -10.08 4.46 2.57
N ASP A 411 -10.77 3.37 2.94
CA ASP A 411 -11.46 3.26 4.23
C ASP A 411 -10.48 3.14 5.41
N VAL A 412 -9.23 2.74 5.13
CA VAL A 412 -8.16 2.60 6.14
C VAL A 412 -7.79 3.97 6.74
N ALA A 413 -7.61 5.01 5.92
CA ALA A 413 -7.30 6.36 6.39
C ALA A 413 -8.34 6.89 7.38
N SER A 414 -9.64 6.78 7.03
CA SER A 414 -10.74 7.20 7.88
C SER A 414 -10.81 6.40 9.18
N THR A 415 -10.47 5.12 9.13
CA THR A 415 -10.43 4.23 10.30
C THR A 415 -9.28 4.59 11.23
N ILE A 416 -8.07 4.85 10.69
CA ILE A 416 -6.91 5.34 11.46
C ILE A 416 -7.26 6.69 12.12
N ALA A 417 -7.83 7.63 11.37
CA ALA A 417 -8.24 8.93 11.89
C ALA A 417 -9.23 8.80 13.07
N ASN A 418 -10.22 7.93 12.94
CA ASN A 418 -11.18 7.63 14.02
C ASN A 418 -10.48 7.05 15.27
N LEU A 419 -9.57 6.09 15.10
CA LEU A 419 -8.83 5.46 16.20
C LEU A 419 -7.93 6.47 16.94
N LEU A 420 -7.36 7.42 16.22
CA LEU A 420 -6.54 8.51 16.78
C LEU A 420 -7.40 9.65 17.34
N GLY A 421 -8.69 9.70 17.03
CA GLY A 421 -9.59 10.80 17.44
C GLY A 421 -9.32 12.10 16.67
N VAL A 422 -8.81 12.01 15.44
CA VAL A 422 -8.58 13.16 14.55
C VAL A 422 -9.56 13.16 13.38
N LYS A 423 -9.72 14.31 12.72
CA LYS A 423 -10.56 14.44 11.53
C LYS A 423 -9.73 14.38 10.26
N LEU A 424 -10.23 13.69 9.26
CA LEU A 424 -9.68 13.66 7.90
C LEU A 424 -10.77 14.10 6.93
N PRO A 425 -10.99 15.43 6.77
CA PRO A 425 -12.21 15.98 6.14
C PRO A 425 -12.34 15.63 4.64
N ASP A 426 -11.23 15.49 3.94
CA ASP A 426 -11.24 15.28 2.49
C ASP A 426 -11.33 13.79 2.10
N SER A 427 -11.25 12.88 3.08
CA SER A 427 -11.30 11.44 2.83
C SER A 427 -12.65 11.03 2.20
N LYS A 428 -12.56 10.22 1.15
CA LYS A 428 -13.70 9.54 0.50
C LYS A 428 -13.93 8.14 1.07
N GLY A 429 -13.06 7.72 1.96
CA GLY A 429 -13.18 6.47 2.70
C GLY A 429 -14.17 6.59 3.85
N ARG A 430 -14.88 5.50 4.17
CA ARG A 430 -15.69 5.41 5.38
C ARG A 430 -14.86 4.85 6.54
N VAL A 431 -15.27 5.11 7.75
CA VAL A 431 -14.78 4.36 8.91
C VAL A 431 -15.28 2.92 8.81
N ILE A 432 -14.40 1.94 8.97
CA ILE A 432 -14.77 0.52 9.01
C ILE A 432 -15.37 0.21 10.40
N SER A 433 -16.59 0.69 10.62
CA SER A 433 -17.27 0.59 11.92
C SER A 433 -17.51 -0.86 12.36
N GLU A 434 -17.55 -1.79 11.43
CA GLU A 434 -17.67 -3.23 11.68
C GLU A 434 -16.45 -3.78 12.44
N PHE A 435 -15.29 -3.15 12.29
CA PHE A 435 -14.08 -3.50 13.04
C PHE A 435 -14.05 -2.92 14.45
N LEU A 436 -14.81 -1.86 14.73
CA LEU A 436 -14.69 -1.08 15.96
C LEU A 436 -15.67 -1.56 17.05
N ARG A 437 -15.23 -1.47 18.31
CA ARG A 437 -16.06 -1.73 19.50
C ARG A 437 -17.04 -0.61 19.78
#